data_10bd8eceb006e93e2252bd6a73e10563
#
_entry.id   10bd8eceb006e93e2252bd6a73e10563
#
_cell.length_a   1.000
_cell.length_b   1.000
_cell.length_c   1.000
_cell.angle_alpha   90.00
_cell.angle_beta   90.00
_cell.angle_gamma   90.00
#
_symmetry.space_group_name_H-M   'P 1'
#
loop_
_entity.id
_entity.type
_entity.pdbx_description
1 polymer ?
#
loop_
_entity_poly.entity_id
_entity_poly.type
_entity_poly.pdbx_seq_one_letter_code
_entity_poly.pdbx_strand_id
1 'polypeptide(L)'
;FKRMIEDAKAGKIDTIIVKDFSRFGRDYIGVGDYLEQILPILGIRFISVNNNYDSNDYLGKTMGMDMAIHNLVNNLYSKDISKKIKSALRVKWKNGQWTGGKPPFGYLRDTETGEWMIDPVAGKYVRAIFDKAIEGCNTTQIMYYMNEQKIPTPGKYNKENGLTHYGYNQKLPETEVLWDCGMIRTILCRYEYTGALVQGKRQSVSVGSKITRKSKYGDMVITKNVHPAIVSEEEYELAKATIMFMNKPGYRGTRKFALKGKVRCGNCRRSMVLMESGANDKMYCPHKKLTGKFSKCSDEAVSVM
;
A
#
# COMPACT_ATOMS: atom_id res chain seq x y z
N PHE A 1 8.89 -19.73 10.81
CA PHE A 1 8.85 -20.86 9.89
C PHE A 1 10.21 -21.11 9.24
N LYS A 2 10.83 -20.16 8.52
CA LYS A 2 12.10 -20.35 7.80
C LYS A 2 13.21 -20.87 8.72
N ARG A 3 13.41 -20.22 9.88
CA ARG A 3 14.41 -20.65 10.88
C ARG A 3 14.15 -22.07 11.37
N MET A 4 12.89 -22.45 11.65
CA MET A 4 12.52 -23.80 12.06
C MET A 4 12.91 -24.84 10.99
N ILE A 5 12.67 -24.54 9.71
CA ILE A 5 13.05 -25.44 8.60
C ILE A 5 14.57 -25.50 8.44
N GLU A 6 15.30 -24.40 8.65
CA GLU A 6 16.76 -24.38 8.64
C GLU A 6 17.34 -25.24 9.78
N ASP A 7 16.80 -25.09 10.98
CA ASP A 7 17.19 -25.90 12.14
C ASP A 7 16.84 -27.39 11.95
N ALA A 8 15.69 -27.68 11.29
CA ALA A 8 15.29 -29.02 10.91
C ALA A 8 16.26 -29.67 9.91
N LYS A 9 16.64 -28.92 8.86
CA LYS A 9 17.66 -29.37 7.89
C LYS A 9 19.04 -29.55 8.50
N ALA A 10 19.36 -28.81 9.55
CA ALA A 10 20.60 -28.94 10.31
C ALA A 10 20.59 -30.09 11.33
N GLY A 11 19.52 -30.90 11.39
CA GLY A 11 19.39 -32.06 12.31
C GLY A 11 19.22 -31.63 13.79
N LYS A 12 18.77 -30.41 14.06
CA LYS A 12 18.57 -29.90 15.43
C LYS A 12 17.15 -30.14 15.95
N ILE A 13 16.25 -30.60 15.10
CA ILE A 13 14.83 -30.83 15.41
C ILE A 13 14.45 -32.23 14.95
N ASP A 14 13.94 -33.04 15.86
CA ASP A 14 13.46 -34.40 15.58
C ASP A 14 11.92 -34.44 15.48
N THR A 15 11.24 -33.51 16.14
CA THR A 15 9.78 -33.48 16.19
C THR A 15 9.23 -32.06 16.10
N ILE A 16 8.20 -31.87 15.29
CA ILE A 16 7.45 -30.62 15.19
C ILE A 16 6.04 -30.86 15.69
N ILE A 17 5.62 -30.10 16.71
CA ILE A 17 4.27 -30.16 17.27
C ILE A 17 3.55 -28.86 17.00
N VAL A 18 2.37 -28.93 16.40
CA VAL A 18 1.52 -27.78 16.13
C VAL A 18 0.12 -27.98 16.71
N LYS A 19 -0.56 -26.90 17.01
CA LYS A 19 -1.95 -26.96 17.48
C LYS A 19 -2.89 -27.51 16.39
N ASP A 20 -2.73 -26.99 15.17
CA ASP A 20 -3.47 -27.37 13.97
C ASP A 20 -2.64 -27.09 12.72
N PHE A 21 -3.02 -27.67 11.57
CA PHE A 21 -2.29 -27.49 10.30
C PHE A 21 -2.18 -26.03 9.86
N SER A 22 -3.14 -25.16 10.23
CA SER A 22 -3.13 -23.74 9.84
C SER A 22 -1.98 -22.96 10.49
N ARG A 23 -1.42 -23.47 11.60
CA ARG A 23 -0.26 -22.91 12.28
C ARG A 23 1.05 -23.23 11.57
N PHE A 24 1.08 -24.36 10.89
CA PHE A 24 2.26 -24.77 10.11
C PHE A 24 2.33 -24.03 8.77
N GLY A 25 1.21 -23.90 8.06
CA GLY A 25 1.16 -23.17 6.80
C GLY A 25 -0.25 -22.78 6.40
N ARG A 26 -0.35 -21.73 5.60
CA ARG A 26 -1.63 -21.23 5.05
C ARG A 26 -1.87 -21.70 3.62
N ASP A 27 -0.83 -22.20 2.97
CA ASP A 27 -0.89 -22.75 1.63
C ASP A 27 -0.93 -24.26 1.71
N TYR A 28 -2.04 -24.82 1.25
CA TYR A 28 -2.32 -26.25 1.30
C TYR A 28 -1.29 -27.08 0.52
N ILE A 29 -0.90 -26.61 -0.68
CA ILE A 29 0.05 -27.35 -1.53
C ILE A 29 1.41 -27.41 -0.83
N GLY A 30 1.89 -26.27 -0.32
CA GLY A 30 3.15 -26.20 0.39
C GLY A 30 3.17 -27.02 1.70
N VAL A 31 2.04 -27.08 2.44
CA VAL A 31 1.95 -27.92 3.65
C VAL A 31 1.99 -29.40 3.28
N GLY A 32 1.30 -29.81 2.21
CA GLY A 32 1.32 -31.18 1.70
C GLY A 32 2.74 -31.61 1.35
N ASP A 33 3.47 -30.81 0.54
CA ASP A 33 4.85 -31.11 0.16
C ASP A 33 5.78 -31.30 1.37
N TYR A 34 5.61 -30.45 2.41
CA TYR A 34 6.41 -30.61 3.64
C TYR A 34 6.07 -31.90 4.36
N LEU A 35 4.80 -32.23 4.52
CA LEU A 35 4.38 -33.39 5.30
C LEU A 35 4.58 -34.72 4.56
N GLU A 36 4.43 -34.72 3.23
CA GLU A 36 4.54 -35.94 2.42
C GLU A 36 5.97 -36.25 1.96
N GLN A 37 6.77 -35.21 1.77
CA GLN A 37 8.11 -35.37 1.19
C GLN A 37 9.22 -34.86 2.10
N ILE A 38 9.18 -33.57 2.49
CA ILE A 38 10.33 -32.91 3.09
C ILE A 38 10.61 -33.41 4.50
N LEU A 39 9.58 -33.43 5.38
CA LEU A 39 9.77 -33.88 6.77
C LEU A 39 10.08 -35.37 6.89
N PRO A 40 9.45 -36.29 6.13
CA PRO A 40 9.84 -37.69 6.10
C PRO A 40 11.27 -37.92 5.61
N ILE A 41 11.71 -37.21 4.55
CA ILE A 41 13.10 -37.29 4.08
C ILE A 41 14.10 -36.83 5.14
N LEU A 42 13.74 -35.82 5.95
CA LEU A 42 14.56 -35.31 7.04
C LEU A 42 14.43 -36.16 8.33
N GLY A 43 13.59 -37.21 8.34
CA GLY A 43 13.34 -38.04 9.53
C GLY A 43 12.60 -37.34 10.67
N ILE A 44 11.86 -36.25 10.36
CA ILE A 44 11.19 -35.43 11.35
C ILE A 44 9.75 -35.87 11.56
N ARG A 45 9.41 -36.22 12.81
CA ARG A 45 8.04 -36.51 13.23
C ARG A 45 7.21 -35.22 13.28
N PHE A 46 6.00 -35.24 12.72
CA PHE A 46 5.07 -34.13 12.77
C PHE A 46 3.77 -34.49 13.47
N ILE A 47 3.38 -33.68 14.46
CA ILE A 47 2.17 -33.93 15.26
C ILE A 47 1.27 -32.67 15.17
N SER A 48 0.00 -32.85 14.81
CA SER A 48 -1.05 -31.84 14.87
C SER A 48 -2.11 -32.21 15.89
N VAL A 49 -2.13 -31.51 17.04
CA VAL A 49 -2.94 -31.91 18.20
C VAL A 49 -4.43 -31.86 17.91
N ASN A 50 -4.95 -30.73 17.39
CA ASN A 50 -6.39 -30.58 17.15
C ASN A 50 -6.91 -31.41 15.97
N ASN A 51 -6.02 -31.87 15.10
CA ASN A 51 -6.37 -32.69 13.95
C ASN A 51 -6.15 -34.18 14.21
N ASN A 52 -5.73 -34.58 15.43
CA ASN A 52 -5.36 -35.94 15.81
C ASN A 52 -4.44 -36.59 14.76
N TYR A 53 -3.45 -35.86 14.30
CA TYR A 53 -2.53 -36.29 13.25
C TYR A 53 -1.13 -36.51 13.83
N ASP A 54 -0.56 -37.68 13.59
CA ASP A 54 0.82 -38.01 13.87
C ASP A 54 1.45 -38.67 12.63
N SER A 55 2.56 -38.14 12.14
CA SER A 55 3.20 -38.65 10.93
C SER A 55 3.68 -40.10 11.07
N ASN A 56 3.93 -40.57 12.28
CA ASN A 56 4.35 -41.98 12.53
C ASN A 56 3.25 -42.99 12.21
N ASP A 57 1.97 -42.61 12.32
CA ASP A 57 0.84 -43.47 12.01
C ASP A 57 0.69 -43.73 10.48
N TYR A 58 1.38 -42.92 9.69
CA TYR A 58 1.32 -42.93 8.23
C TYR A 58 2.62 -43.34 7.55
N LEU A 59 3.64 -43.78 8.31
CA LEU A 59 4.89 -44.27 7.76
C LEU A 59 4.66 -45.43 6.78
N GLY A 60 5.06 -45.22 5.51
CA GLY A 60 4.88 -46.21 4.45
C GLY A 60 3.47 -46.32 3.84
N LYS A 61 2.54 -45.45 4.24
CA LYS A 61 1.20 -45.33 3.64
C LYS A 61 1.12 -43.96 2.96
N THR A 62 0.48 -43.86 1.80
CA THR A 62 0.10 -42.58 1.20
C THR A 62 -0.78 -41.82 2.19
N MET A 63 -0.46 -40.57 2.45
CA MET A 63 -1.24 -39.73 3.38
C MET A 63 -2.69 -39.70 2.89
N GLY A 64 -3.55 -40.33 3.70
CA GLY A 64 -4.86 -40.76 3.28
C GLY A 64 -5.78 -39.63 2.84
N MET A 65 -6.83 -39.98 2.14
CA MET A 65 -7.95 -39.18 1.68
C MET A 65 -8.47 -38.19 2.77
N ASP A 66 -8.35 -38.53 4.05
CA ASP A 66 -8.77 -37.72 5.20
C ASP A 66 -8.05 -36.38 5.27
N MET A 67 -6.74 -36.32 5.01
CA MET A 67 -6.00 -35.07 5.06
C MET A 67 -6.30 -34.19 3.86
N ALA A 68 -6.48 -34.79 2.68
CA ALA A 68 -6.93 -34.06 1.50
C ALA A 68 -8.32 -33.46 1.73
N ILE A 69 -9.22 -34.19 2.37
CA ILE A 69 -10.56 -33.73 2.74
C ILE A 69 -10.48 -32.61 3.79
N HIS A 70 -9.72 -32.78 4.88
CA HIS A 70 -9.54 -31.74 5.89
C HIS A 70 -8.99 -30.44 5.30
N ASN A 71 -8.02 -30.54 4.41
CA ASN A 71 -7.45 -29.38 3.74
C ASN A 71 -8.42 -28.74 2.75
N LEU A 72 -9.21 -29.53 2.03
CA LEU A 72 -10.29 -29.04 1.17
C LEU A 72 -11.33 -28.27 1.98
N VAL A 73 -11.78 -28.83 3.10
CA VAL A 73 -12.74 -28.21 4.03
C VAL A 73 -12.18 -26.90 4.58
N ASN A 74 -10.93 -26.85 5.03
CA ASN A 74 -10.29 -25.64 5.53
C ASN A 74 -10.17 -24.54 4.45
N ASN A 75 -9.89 -24.95 3.22
CA ASN A 75 -9.84 -24.02 2.07
C ASN A 75 -11.23 -23.47 1.75
N LEU A 76 -12.25 -24.33 1.72
CA LEU A 76 -13.64 -23.92 1.52
C LEU A 76 -14.11 -22.98 2.63
N TYR A 77 -13.81 -23.31 3.89
CA TYR A 77 -14.11 -22.48 5.04
C TYR A 77 -13.44 -21.09 4.96
N SER A 78 -12.15 -21.04 4.61
CA SER A 78 -11.44 -19.79 4.42
C SER A 78 -12.04 -18.93 3.29
N LYS A 79 -12.46 -19.56 2.19
CA LYS A 79 -13.16 -18.90 1.08
C LYS A 79 -14.53 -18.38 1.49
N ASP A 80 -15.28 -19.16 2.28
CA ASP A 80 -16.61 -18.77 2.79
C ASP A 80 -16.50 -17.57 3.75
N ILE A 81 -15.59 -17.63 4.72
CA ILE A 81 -15.29 -16.49 5.61
C ILE A 81 -14.92 -15.25 4.80
N SER A 82 -14.06 -15.39 3.79
CA SER A 82 -13.67 -14.26 2.94
C SER A 82 -14.87 -13.65 2.20
N LYS A 83 -15.80 -14.49 1.71
CA LYS A 83 -17.05 -14.01 1.07
C LYS A 83 -17.93 -13.27 2.08
N LYS A 84 -18.13 -13.83 3.28
CA LYS A 84 -18.92 -13.23 4.35
C LYS A 84 -18.37 -11.86 4.79
N ILE A 85 -17.04 -11.77 5.01
CA ILE A 85 -16.38 -10.52 5.35
C ILE A 85 -16.55 -9.47 4.22
N LYS A 86 -16.35 -9.86 2.95
CA LYS A 86 -16.53 -8.95 1.81
C LYS A 86 -17.98 -8.47 1.70
N SER A 87 -18.95 -9.34 1.93
CA SER A 87 -20.36 -8.96 1.93
C SER A 87 -20.68 -7.99 3.06
N ALA A 88 -20.26 -8.28 4.29
CA ALA A 88 -20.45 -7.40 5.44
C ALA A 88 -19.78 -6.01 5.22
N LEU A 89 -18.56 -5.98 4.66
CA LEU A 89 -17.89 -4.73 4.31
C LEU A 89 -18.68 -3.93 3.26
N ARG A 90 -19.22 -4.60 2.23
CA ARG A 90 -20.04 -3.93 1.20
C ARG A 90 -21.30 -3.29 1.79
N VAL A 91 -21.96 -3.95 2.73
CA VAL A 91 -23.11 -3.39 3.44
C VAL A 91 -22.70 -2.14 4.22
N LYS A 92 -21.62 -2.22 5.00
CA LYS A 92 -21.08 -1.05 5.73
C LYS A 92 -20.76 0.10 4.78
N TRP A 93 -20.12 -0.19 3.64
CA TRP A 93 -19.77 0.84 2.64
C TRP A 93 -20.99 1.52 2.04
N LYS A 94 -22.05 0.75 1.69
CA LYS A 94 -23.30 1.29 1.18
C LYS A 94 -24.01 2.19 2.22
N ASN A 95 -23.84 1.88 3.50
CA ASN A 95 -24.36 2.68 4.60
C ASN A 95 -23.47 3.89 4.96
N GLY A 96 -22.47 4.20 4.17
CA GLY A 96 -21.56 5.33 4.43
C GLY A 96 -20.60 5.13 5.58
N GLN A 97 -20.46 3.91 6.11
CA GLN A 97 -19.54 3.64 7.20
C GLN A 97 -18.12 3.45 6.71
N TRP A 98 -17.20 4.27 7.21
CA TRP A 98 -15.78 4.13 6.88
C TRP A 98 -15.16 2.92 7.57
N THR A 99 -14.56 2.03 6.79
CA THR A 99 -13.88 0.82 7.28
C THR A 99 -12.37 0.86 7.10
N GLY A 100 -11.85 1.96 6.57
CA GLY A 100 -10.41 2.17 6.37
C GLY A 100 -9.72 2.69 7.64
N GLY A 101 -8.44 3.01 7.49
CA GLY A 101 -7.65 3.64 8.54
C GLY A 101 -7.97 5.15 8.68
N LYS A 102 -6.94 5.98 8.49
CA LYS A 102 -7.07 7.43 8.62
C LYS A 102 -7.78 8.08 7.45
N PRO A 103 -8.48 9.20 7.70
CA PRO A 103 -9.01 10.04 6.64
C PRO A 103 -7.88 10.66 5.81
N PRO A 104 -8.20 11.19 4.61
CA PRO A 104 -7.24 11.97 3.81
C PRO A 104 -6.79 13.23 4.54
N PHE A 105 -5.64 13.77 4.15
CA PHE A 105 -5.16 15.07 4.63
C PHE A 105 -6.23 16.16 4.43
N GLY A 106 -6.44 17.00 5.41
CA GLY A 106 -7.53 17.98 5.44
C GLY A 106 -8.78 17.54 6.20
N TYR A 107 -8.81 16.29 6.64
CA TYR A 107 -9.86 15.76 7.50
C TYR A 107 -9.30 15.16 8.78
N LEU A 108 -10.06 15.31 9.85
CA LEU A 108 -9.92 14.61 11.13
C LEU A 108 -11.02 13.56 11.25
N ARG A 109 -10.79 12.54 12.05
CA ARG A 109 -11.80 11.54 12.39
C ARG A 109 -12.15 11.70 13.87
N ASP A 110 -13.42 11.88 14.14
CA ASP A 110 -13.94 11.79 15.48
C ASP A 110 -13.71 10.38 16.05
N THR A 111 -13.19 10.29 17.25
CA THR A 111 -12.86 9.02 17.91
C THR A 111 -14.07 8.29 18.44
N GLU A 112 -15.17 9.01 18.74
CA GLU A 112 -16.39 8.45 19.30
C GLU A 112 -17.37 8.05 18.19
N THR A 113 -17.69 8.98 17.30
CA THR A 113 -18.66 8.74 16.22
C THR A 113 -18.03 8.06 15.01
N GLY A 114 -16.71 8.25 14.81
CA GLY A 114 -15.99 7.76 13.64
C GLY A 114 -16.23 8.59 12.38
N GLU A 115 -16.96 9.69 12.49
CA GLU A 115 -17.27 10.61 11.38
C GLU A 115 -16.06 11.47 11.01
N TRP A 116 -16.07 11.97 9.79
CA TRP A 116 -15.01 12.87 9.31
C TRP A 116 -15.44 14.32 9.45
N MET A 117 -14.54 15.11 10.03
CA MET A 117 -14.66 16.57 10.17
C MET A 117 -13.56 17.23 9.34
N ILE A 118 -13.83 18.42 8.81
CA ILE A 118 -12.77 19.23 8.17
C ILE A 118 -11.80 19.71 9.25
N ASP A 119 -10.50 19.45 9.04
CA ASP A 119 -9.44 20.05 9.84
C ASP A 119 -9.41 21.55 9.58
N PRO A 120 -9.55 22.42 10.59
CA PRO A 120 -9.62 23.88 10.41
C PRO A 120 -8.38 24.48 9.73
N VAL A 121 -7.23 23.83 9.82
CA VAL A 121 -5.95 24.27 9.26
C VAL A 121 -5.65 23.52 7.98
N ALA A 122 -5.56 22.19 8.04
CA ALA A 122 -5.20 21.35 6.89
C ALA A 122 -6.27 21.39 5.79
N GLY A 123 -7.55 21.59 6.16
CA GLY A 123 -8.63 21.78 5.19
C GLY A 123 -8.43 23.03 4.32
N LYS A 124 -7.93 24.12 4.89
CA LYS A 124 -7.59 25.34 4.14
C LYS A 124 -6.44 25.10 3.15
N TYR A 125 -5.46 24.28 3.53
CA TYR A 125 -4.37 23.93 2.62
C TYR A 125 -4.85 23.09 1.44
N VAL A 126 -5.74 22.15 1.68
CA VAL A 126 -6.38 21.36 0.62
C VAL A 126 -7.21 22.27 -0.28
N ARG A 127 -8.02 23.16 0.29
CA ARG A 127 -8.81 24.14 -0.48
C ARG A 127 -7.93 24.99 -1.37
N ALA A 128 -6.84 25.55 -0.86
CA ALA A 128 -5.90 26.36 -1.65
C ALA A 128 -5.27 25.57 -2.83
N ILE A 129 -5.02 24.26 -2.66
CA ILE A 129 -4.55 23.41 -3.76
C ILE A 129 -5.60 23.29 -4.87
N PHE A 130 -6.86 23.12 -4.51
CA PHE A 130 -7.96 23.05 -5.47
C PHE A 130 -8.20 24.41 -6.15
N ASP A 131 -8.21 25.51 -5.40
CA ASP A 131 -8.38 26.85 -5.96
C ASP A 131 -7.33 27.15 -7.02
N LYS A 132 -6.05 26.87 -6.73
CA LYS A 132 -4.97 27.04 -7.70
C LYS A 132 -5.12 26.14 -8.93
N ALA A 133 -5.63 24.93 -8.78
CA ALA A 133 -5.91 24.04 -9.91
C ALA A 133 -7.06 24.59 -10.78
N ILE A 134 -8.10 25.14 -10.17
CA ILE A 134 -9.25 25.77 -10.85
C ILE A 134 -8.80 27.05 -11.58
N GLU A 135 -7.89 27.84 -11.00
CA GLU A 135 -7.24 29.00 -11.65
C GLU A 135 -6.37 28.58 -12.86
N GLY A 136 -6.23 27.30 -13.17
CA GLY A 136 -5.45 26.78 -14.30
C GLY A 136 -3.97 26.50 -13.98
N CYS A 137 -3.55 26.56 -12.73
CA CYS A 137 -2.18 26.23 -12.34
C CYS A 137 -1.90 24.73 -12.52
N ASN A 138 -0.76 24.38 -13.08
CA ASN A 138 -0.30 22.99 -13.13
C ASN A 138 0.27 22.52 -11.79
N THR A 139 0.46 21.20 -11.64
CA THR A 139 0.96 20.60 -10.39
C THR A 139 2.32 21.16 -9.93
N THR A 140 3.15 21.61 -10.85
CA THR A 140 4.46 22.22 -10.54
C THR A 140 4.28 23.61 -9.95
N GLN A 141 3.41 24.44 -10.54
CA GLN A 141 3.11 25.79 -10.05
C GLN A 141 2.47 25.73 -8.65
N ILE A 142 1.51 24.80 -8.45
CA ILE A 142 0.90 24.59 -7.13
C ILE A 142 1.95 24.16 -6.11
N MET A 143 2.84 23.24 -6.47
CA MET A 143 3.94 22.80 -5.62
C MET A 143 4.87 23.96 -5.24
N TYR A 144 5.21 24.85 -6.19
CA TYR A 144 5.99 26.05 -5.89
C TYR A 144 5.26 26.96 -4.91
N TYR A 145 3.98 27.23 -5.14
CA TYR A 145 3.16 28.04 -4.24
C TYR A 145 3.16 27.47 -2.81
N MET A 146 2.89 26.17 -2.63
CA MET A 146 2.86 25.53 -1.32
C MET A 146 4.21 25.62 -0.58
N ASN A 147 5.32 25.49 -1.31
CA ASN A 147 6.66 25.57 -0.74
C ASN A 147 7.09 27.03 -0.44
N GLU A 148 6.71 28.00 -1.28
CA GLU A 148 6.97 29.41 -1.04
C GLU A 148 6.22 29.95 0.17
N GLN A 149 4.97 29.51 0.36
CA GLN A 149 4.17 29.84 1.54
C GLN A 149 4.60 29.04 2.78
N LYS A 150 5.65 28.20 2.68
CA LYS A 150 6.16 27.33 3.76
C LYS A 150 5.10 26.45 4.41
N ILE A 151 4.06 26.09 3.65
CA ILE A 151 2.97 25.23 4.12
C ILE A 151 3.53 23.83 4.41
N PRO A 152 3.27 23.24 5.61
CA PRO A 152 3.79 21.94 5.96
C PRO A 152 3.20 20.85 5.05
N THR A 153 4.03 19.86 4.67
CA THR A 153 3.53 18.68 3.95
C THR A 153 2.61 17.86 4.84
N PRO A 154 1.71 17.01 4.27
CA PRO A 154 0.81 16.18 5.06
C PRO A 154 1.52 15.34 6.13
N GLY A 155 2.70 14.80 5.80
CA GLY A 155 3.50 14.01 6.74
C GLY A 155 4.07 14.85 7.88
N LYS A 156 4.58 16.06 7.57
CA LYS A 156 5.12 16.99 8.56
C LYS A 156 4.02 17.49 9.48
N TYR A 157 2.90 17.96 8.92
CA TYR A 157 1.72 18.41 9.65
C TYR A 157 1.21 17.37 10.64
N ASN A 158 1.04 16.13 10.16
CA ASN A 158 0.55 15.04 11.00
C ASN A 158 1.52 14.72 12.15
N LYS A 159 2.82 14.83 11.92
CA LYS A 159 3.83 14.63 12.98
C LYS A 159 3.74 15.74 14.04
N GLU A 160 3.69 16.99 13.62
CA GLU A 160 3.62 18.16 14.49
C GLU A 160 2.35 18.17 15.36
N ASN A 161 1.24 17.63 14.85
CA ASN A 161 -0.04 17.56 15.54
C ASN A 161 -0.29 16.21 16.27
N GLY A 162 0.72 15.35 16.42
CA GLY A 162 0.59 14.05 17.09
C GLY A 162 -0.30 13.04 16.35
N LEU A 163 -0.70 13.36 15.13
CA LEU A 163 -1.45 12.47 14.26
C LEU A 163 -0.45 11.43 13.71
N THR A 164 -0.69 10.14 13.98
CA THR A 164 0.27 9.05 13.69
C THR A 164 0.88 9.04 12.29
N HIS A 165 2.13 8.60 12.23
CA HIS A 165 3.12 8.73 11.16
C HIS A 165 2.92 7.95 9.86
N TYR A 166 1.74 7.81 9.29
CA TYR A 166 1.62 7.18 7.98
C TYR A 166 2.10 8.12 6.87
N GLY A 167 3.22 7.77 6.24
CA GLY A 167 3.76 8.48 5.08
C GLY A 167 4.90 9.47 5.36
N TYR A 168 5.25 9.70 6.62
CA TYR A 168 6.43 10.50 6.97
C TYR A 168 7.69 9.64 6.90
N ASN A 169 8.63 10.00 6.04
CA ASN A 169 9.90 9.30 5.96
C ASN A 169 10.84 9.83 7.07
N GLN A 170 10.86 9.15 8.21
CA GLN A 170 11.69 9.51 9.38
C GLN A 170 13.21 9.57 9.08
N LYS A 171 13.62 9.06 7.91
CA LYS A 171 15.03 9.05 7.48
C LYS A 171 15.47 10.34 6.79
N LEU A 172 14.53 11.25 6.49
CA LEU A 172 14.83 12.54 5.88
C LEU A 172 14.96 13.61 6.98
N PRO A 173 15.95 14.50 6.88
CA PRO A 173 16.00 15.69 7.73
C PRO A 173 14.71 16.50 7.61
N GLU A 174 14.17 16.99 8.72
CA GLU A 174 12.89 17.72 8.74
C GLU A 174 12.88 18.96 7.82
N THR A 175 14.04 19.56 7.64
CA THR A 175 14.25 20.75 6.78
C THR A 175 14.10 20.45 5.28
N GLU A 176 14.07 19.17 4.88
CA GLU A 176 14.07 18.76 3.47
C GLU A 176 12.74 18.14 3.02
N VAL A 177 11.74 18.11 3.90
CA VAL A 177 10.42 17.57 3.54
C VAL A 177 9.59 18.66 2.88
N LEU A 178 9.70 18.75 1.56
CA LEU A 178 9.02 19.72 0.72
C LEU A 178 7.85 19.06 -0.03
N TRP A 179 6.87 19.88 -0.42
CA TRP A 179 5.84 19.45 -1.34
C TRP A 179 6.44 19.02 -2.68
N ASP A 180 5.89 17.95 -3.24
CA ASP A 180 6.22 17.49 -4.59
C ASP A 180 4.96 17.34 -5.45
N CYS A 181 5.14 17.33 -6.77
CA CYS A 181 4.04 17.22 -7.73
C CYS A 181 3.19 15.96 -7.53
N GLY A 182 3.78 14.87 -6.98
CA GLY A 182 3.07 13.62 -6.68
C GLY A 182 2.10 13.79 -5.52
N MET A 183 2.46 14.55 -4.48
CA MET A 183 1.58 14.88 -3.35
C MET A 183 0.39 15.72 -3.82
N ILE A 184 0.65 16.78 -4.60
CA ILE A 184 -0.39 17.64 -5.18
C ILE A 184 -1.35 16.79 -6.02
N ARG A 185 -0.81 15.99 -6.95
CA ARG A 185 -1.63 15.11 -7.79
C ARG A 185 -2.46 14.12 -6.97
N THR A 186 -1.89 13.57 -5.89
CA THR A 186 -2.60 12.63 -5.02
C THR A 186 -3.81 13.29 -4.35
N ILE A 187 -3.68 14.54 -3.93
CA ILE A 187 -4.79 15.31 -3.36
C ILE A 187 -5.84 15.57 -4.44
N LEU A 188 -5.48 16.15 -5.56
CA LEU A 188 -6.40 16.52 -6.62
C LEU A 188 -7.12 15.34 -7.30
N CYS A 189 -6.58 14.12 -7.18
CA CYS A 189 -7.23 12.90 -7.69
C CYS A 189 -8.12 12.19 -6.65
N ARG A 190 -8.29 12.73 -5.45
CA ARG A 190 -9.11 12.10 -4.41
C ARG A 190 -10.54 12.63 -4.43
N TYR A 191 -11.46 11.81 -4.90
CA TYR A 191 -12.88 12.15 -4.95
C TYR A 191 -13.51 12.34 -3.56
N GLU A 192 -12.86 11.84 -2.51
CA GLU A 192 -13.31 12.01 -1.13
C GLU A 192 -13.43 13.47 -0.70
N TYR A 193 -12.75 14.40 -1.34
CA TYR A 193 -12.85 15.84 -1.02
C TYR A 193 -14.21 16.46 -1.39
N THR A 194 -15.03 15.77 -2.19
CA THR A 194 -16.41 16.17 -2.52
C THR A 194 -17.45 15.73 -1.46
N GLY A 195 -17.01 15.23 -0.31
CA GLY A 195 -17.92 14.72 0.72
C GLY A 195 -18.35 13.27 0.50
N ALA A 196 -17.78 12.58 -0.48
CA ALA A 196 -18.07 11.20 -0.80
C ALA A 196 -17.05 10.23 -0.17
N LEU A 197 -17.49 9.05 0.22
CA LEU A 197 -16.59 7.95 0.58
C LEU A 197 -16.38 7.02 -0.62
N VAL A 198 -15.12 6.75 -0.97
CA VAL A 198 -14.76 5.80 -2.02
C VAL A 198 -14.05 4.62 -1.40
N GLN A 199 -14.71 3.48 -1.37
CA GLN A 199 -14.23 2.28 -0.70
C GLN A 199 -14.07 1.11 -1.67
N GLY A 200 -13.32 0.08 -1.27
CA GLY A 200 -13.05 -1.05 -2.14
C GLY A 200 -12.05 -0.76 -3.27
N LYS A 201 -11.21 0.27 -3.16
CA LYS A 201 -10.21 0.66 -4.18
C LYS A 201 -9.19 -0.43 -4.51
N ARG A 202 -8.98 -1.37 -3.60
CA ARG A 202 -8.05 -2.51 -3.77
C ARG A 202 -8.67 -3.80 -3.30
N GLN A 203 -8.33 -4.89 -3.99
CA GLN A 203 -8.78 -6.24 -3.66
C GLN A 203 -7.59 -7.19 -3.64
N SER A 204 -7.57 -8.14 -2.69
CA SER A 204 -6.62 -9.24 -2.72
C SER A 204 -6.90 -10.14 -3.92
N VAL A 205 -5.84 -10.60 -4.58
CA VAL A 205 -5.94 -11.48 -5.78
C VAL A 205 -6.56 -12.82 -5.41
N SER A 206 -6.19 -13.38 -4.25
CA SER A 206 -6.74 -14.63 -3.71
C SER A 206 -6.78 -14.59 -2.18
N VAL A 207 -7.49 -15.52 -1.59
CA VAL A 207 -7.51 -15.70 -0.12
C VAL A 207 -6.11 -16.07 0.35
N GLY A 208 -5.60 -15.38 1.38
CA GLY A 208 -4.23 -15.57 1.90
C GLY A 208 -3.13 -14.85 1.13
N SER A 209 -3.40 -14.32 -0.06
CA SER A 209 -2.41 -13.57 -0.84
C SER A 209 -2.13 -12.19 -0.25
N LYS A 210 -0.85 -11.83 -0.18
CA LYS A 210 -0.40 -10.45 0.12
C LYS A 210 -0.48 -9.54 -1.11
N ILE A 211 -0.69 -10.11 -2.30
CA ILE A 211 -0.76 -9.35 -3.54
C ILE A 211 -2.15 -8.74 -3.68
N THR A 212 -2.20 -7.45 -3.89
CA THR A 212 -3.44 -6.71 -4.12
C THR A 212 -3.45 -6.09 -5.51
N ARG A 213 -4.60 -6.06 -6.15
CA ARG A 213 -4.84 -5.34 -7.42
C ARG A 213 -5.78 -4.16 -7.20
N LYS A 214 -5.67 -3.15 -8.06
CA LYS A 214 -6.65 -2.07 -8.10
C LYS A 214 -8.00 -2.65 -8.55
N SER A 215 -9.06 -2.24 -7.89
CA SER A 215 -10.43 -2.56 -8.29
C SER A 215 -10.78 -1.82 -9.59
N LYS A 216 -11.62 -2.42 -10.43
CA LYS A 216 -12.25 -1.69 -11.54
C LYS A 216 -13.23 -0.66 -10.97
N TYR A 217 -13.57 0.38 -11.75
CA TYR A 217 -14.46 1.44 -11.28
C TYR A 217 -15.82 0.91 -10.77
N GLY A 218 -16.41 -0.07 -11.45
CA GLY A 218 -17.68 -0.69 -11.03
C GLY A 218 -17.61 -1.58 -9.79
N ASP A 219 -16.41 -1.96 -9.34
CA ASP A 219 -16.22 -2.77 -8.13
C ASP A 219 -16.07 -1.91 -6.86
N MET A 220 -15.87 -0.61 -7.03
CA MET A 220 -15.77 0.35 -5.93
C MET A 220 -17.15 0.79 -5.46
N VAL A 221 -17.30 1.05 -4.17
CA VAL A 221 -18.52 1.62 -3.60
C VAL A 221 -18.26 3.09 -3.33
N ILE A 222 -19.05 3.94 -3.97
CA ILE A 222 -19.02 5.40 -3.78
C ILE A 222 -20.33 5.79 -3.09
N THR A 223 -20.22 6.35 -1.89
CA THR A 223 -21.36 6.85 -1.13
C THR A 223 -21.21 8.36 -0.97
N LYS A 224 -22.12 9.12 -1.56
CA LYS A 224 -22.08 10.59 -1.57
C LYS A 224 -22.65 11.18 -0.28
N ASN A 225 -22.25 12.42 0.03
CA ASN A 225 -22.77 13.23 1.15
C ASN A 225 -22.65 12.55 2.52
N VAL A 226 -21.52 11.90 2.79
CA VAL A 226 -21.27 11.18 4.04
C VAL A 226 -20.53 12.06 5.05
N HIS A 227 -19.77 13.05 4.59
CA HIS A 227 -19.01 13.97 5.42
C HIS A 227 -18.96 15.37 4.78
N PRO A 228 -18.57 16.42 5.51
CA PRO A 228 -18.46 17.76 4.95
C PRO A 228 -17.50 17.80 3.77
N ALA A 229 -17.93 18.43 2.67
CA ALA A 229 -17.12 18.59 1.46
C ALA A 229 -16.16 19.79 1.61
N ILE A 230 -14.92 19.65 1.17
CA ILE A 230 -13.97 20.77 1.04
C ILE A 230 -14.16 21.49 -0.31
N VAL A 231 -14.55 20.74 -1.34
CA VAL A 231 -14.84 21.25 -2.69
C VAL A 231 -16.13 20.65 -3.22
N SER A 232 -16.82 21.36 -4.12
CA SER A 232 -17.98 20.81 -4.81
C SER A 232 -17.56 19.76 -5.85
N GLU A 233 -18.53 19.00 -6.37
CA GLU A 233 -18.28 18.00 -7.39
C GLU A 233 -17.83 18.69 -8.71
N GLU A 234 -18.41 19.84 -9.05
CA GLU A 234 -18.05 20.64 -10.21
C GLU A 234 -16.61 21.16 -10.10
N GLU A 235 -16.26 21.71 -8.93
CA GLU A 235 -14.90 22.21 -8.67
C GLU A 235 -13.86 21.07 -8.76
N TYR A 236 -14.20 19.89 -8.24
CA TYR A 236 -13.34 18.71 -8.34
C TYR A 236 -13.11 18.28 -9.79
N GLU A 237 -14.16 18.16 -10.60
CA GLU A 237 -14.03 17.75 -12.00
C GLU A 237 -13.29 18.81 -12.82
N LEU A 238 -13.49 20.12 -12.55
CA LEU A 238 -12.76 21.20 -13.20
C LEU A 238 -11.25 21.12 -12.87
N ALA A 239 -10.89 20.99 -11.59
CA ALA A 239 -9.50 20.85 -11.18
C ALA A 239 -8.84 19.61 -11.78
N LYS A 240 -9.57 18.50 -11.84
CA LYS A 240 -9.10 17.23 -12.42
C LYS A 240 -8.90 17.33 -13.93
N ALA A 241 -9.83 17.98 -14.65
CA ALA A 241 -9.72 18.21 -16.08
C ALA A 241 -8.48 19.04 -16.41
N THR A 242 -8.21 20.13 -15.69
CA THR A 242 -7.02 20.96 -15.82
C THR A 242 -5.73 20.16 -15.73
N ILE A 243 -5.65 19.25 -14.75
CA ILE A 243 -4.45 18.43 -14.55
C ILE A 243 -4.33 17.33 -15.60
N MET A 244 -5.42 16.70 -16.01
CA MET A 244 -5.40 15.68 -17.06
C MET A 244 -5.02 16.26 -18.41
N PHE A 245 -5.50 17.46 -18.73
CA PHE A 245 -5.18 18.15 -19.98
C PHE A 245 -3.68 18.51 -20.05
N MET A 246 -3.12 18.96 -18.93
CA MET A 246 -1.70 19.40 -18.87
C MET A 246 -0.70 18.24 -18.74
N ASN A 247 -1.12 17.10 -18.22
CA ASN A 247 -0.26 15.92 -18.03
C ASN A 247 -0.54 14.88 -19.11
N LYS A 248 -0.09 15.12 -20.36
CA LYS A 248 -0.01 14.01 -21.35
C LYS A 248 0.81 12.86 -20.75
N PRO A 249 0.33 11.61 -20.81
CA PRO A 249 1.12 10.48 -20.34
C PRO A 249 2.39 10.38 -21.20
N GLY A 250 3.51 10.83 -20.64
CA GLY A 250 4.81 10.58 -21.24
C GLY A 250 5.06 9.07 -21.24
N TYR A 251 5.61 8.55 -22.33
CA TYR A 251 6.07 7.17 -22.43
C TYR A 251 7.06 6.89 -21.27
N ARG A 252 6.66 6.07 -20.32
CA ARG A 252 7.55 5.58 -19.27
C ARG A 252 8.13 4.27 -19.77
N GLY A 253 9.36 4.32 -20.27
CA GLY A 253 10.11 3.12 -20.61
C GLY A 253 10.04 2.09 -19.49
N THR A 254 9.75 0.86 -19.84
CA THR A 254 9.64 -0.28 -18.91
C THR A 254 10.97 -1.04 -18.76
N ARG A 255 12.09 -0.42 -19.17
CA ARG A 255 13.40 -1.09 -19.14
C ARG A 255 13.68 -1.61 -17.72
N LYS A 256 13.92 -2.90 -17.63
CA LYS A 256 14.37 -3.55 -16.39
C LYS A 256 15.83 -3.15 -16.15
N PHE A 257 16.08 -2.48 -15.05
CA PHE A 257 17.40 -2.04 -14.65
C PHE A 257 17.76 -2.63 -13.28
N ALA A 258 18.88 -3.30 -13.17
CA ALA A 258 19.27 -4.07 -11.98
C ALA A 258 19.39 -3.22 -10.71
N LEU A 259 19.79 -1.95 -10.84
CA LEU A 259 19.95 -1.01 -9.72
C LEU A 259 18.69 -0.21 -9.40
N LYS A 260 17.58 -0.45 -10.09
CA LYS A 260 16.30 0.27 -9.84
C LYS A 260 15.87 0.12 -8.38
N GLY A 261 15.74 1.26 -7.70
CA GLY A 261 15.33 1.33 -6.29
C GLY A 261 16.44 0.99 -5.27
N LYS A 262 17.61 0.55 -5.72
CA LYS A 262 18.75 0.21 -4.84
C LYS A 262 19.67 1.39 -4.60
N VAL A 263 19.86 2.26 -5.58
CA VAL A 263 20.70 3.46 -5.46
C VAL A 263 19.89 4.61 -4.90
N ARG A 264 20.45 5.30 -3.92
CA ARG A 264 19.80 6.43 -3.24
C ARG A 264 20.67 7.68 -3.31
N CYS A 265 20.04 8.84 -3.42
CA CYS A 265 20.71 10.12 -3.35
C CYS A 265 21.37 10.33 -1.99
N GLY A 266 22.64 10.76 -1.95
CA GLY A 266 23.37 11.06 -0.72
C GLY A 266 22.71 12.16 0.11
N ASN A 267 22.13 13.17 -0.54
CA ASN A 267 21.53 14.32 0.12
C ASN A 267 20.11 14.03 0.64
N CYS A 268 19.20 13.58 -0.23
CA CYS A 268 17.78 13.47 0.14
C CYS A 268 17.30 12.01 0.35
N ARG A 269 18.16 11.04 0.22
CA ARG A 269 17.89 9.60 0.39
C ARG A 269 16.79 9.01 -0.51
N ARG A 270 16.26 9.79 -1.46
CA ARG A 270 15.30 9.27 -2.45
C ARG A 270 16.00 8.32 -3.42
N SER A 271 15.27 7.33 -3.93
CA SER A 271 15.77 6.44 -4.98
C SER A 271 16.09 7.24 -6.23
N MET A 272 17.28 7.02 -6.77
CA MET A 272 17.70 7.63 -8.03
C MET A 272 16.97 6.97 -9.21
N VAL A 273 16.77 7.74 -10.28
CA VAL A 273 16.05 7.32 -11.48
C VAL A 273 17.02 7.25 -12.65
N LEU A 274 16.87 6.21 -13.47
CA LEU A 274 17.64 6.04 -14.69
C LEU A 274 17.23 7.10 -15.73
N MET A 275 18.20 7.77 -16.32
CA MET A 275 18.03 8.60 -17.48
C MET A 275 18.59 7.82 -18.69
N GLU A 276 17.68 7.40 -19.56
CA GLU A 276 18.05 6.68 -20.78
C GLU A 276 18.65 7.69 -21.79
N SER A 277 19.94 7.60 -22.03
CA SER A 277 20.67 8.46 -22.98
C SER A 277 21.50 7.63 -23.96
N GLY A 278 20.92 6.65 -24.62
CA GLY A 278 21.61 5.84 -25.62
C GLY A 278 22.74 4.98 -25.03
N ALA A 279 24.00 5.25 -25.40
CA ALA A 279 25.14 4.41 -25.03
C ALA A 279 25.56 4.52 -23.55
N ASN A 280 25.20 5.59 -22.84
CA ASN A 280 25.62 5.86 -21.46
C ASN A 280 24.43 6.03 -20.53
N ASP A 281 24.05 4.98 -19.82
CA ASP A 281 23.04 5.05 -18.79
C ASP A 281 23.53 5.93 -17.62
N LYS A 282 22.73 6.92 -17.24
CA LYS A 282 23.00 7.83 -16.11
C LYS A 282 21.88 7.76 -15.09
N MET A 283 22.22 7.89 -13.81
CA MET A 283 21.23 8.01 -12.75
C MET A 283 21.21 9.43 -12.20
N TYR A 284 20.03 9.99 -11.98
CA TYR A 284 19.85 11.30 -11.37
C TYR A 284 18.89 11.25 -10.20
N CYS A 285 19.02 12.23 -9.31
CA CYS A 285 18.08 12.41 -8.21
C CYS A 285 16.80 13.10 -8.71
N PRO A 286 15.63 12.49 -8.61
CA PRO A 286 14.39 13.11 -9.09
C PRO A 286 13.91 14.26 -8.20
N HIS A 287 14.52 14.49 -7.04
CA HIS A 287 14.08 15.47 -6.05
C HIS A 287 14.03 16.89 -6.64
N LYS A 288 15.08 17.32 -7.35
CA LYS A 288 15.11 18.65 -7.97
C LYS A 288 14.03 18.80 -9.05
N LYS A 289 13.82 17.77 -9.86
CA LYS A 289 12.74 17.75 -10.85
C LYS A 289 11.34 17.79 -10.22
N LEU A 290 11.18 17.20 -9.03
CA LEU A 290 9.92 17.13 -8.30
C LEU A 290 9.64 18.37 -7.44
N THR A 291 10.69 19.03 -6.92
CA THR A 291 10.58 20.17 -5.98
C THR A 291 11.21 21.45 -6.49
N GLY A 292 11.81 21.44 -7.68
CA GLY A 292 12.35 22.60 -8.37
C GLY A 292 13.45 23.32 -7.60
N LYS A 293 13.40 24.66 -7.55
CA LYS A 293 14.37 25.51 -6.88
C LYS A 293 14.55 25.26 -5.37
N PHE A 294 13.59 24.58 -4.74
CA PHE A 294 13.65 24.28 -3.30
C PHE A 294 14.51 23.06 -2.97
N SER A 295 14.95 22.32 -3.97
CA SER A 295 15.80 21.15 -3.76
C SER A 295 17.24 21.54 -3.48
N LYS A 296 17.84 20.91 -2.49
CA LYS A 296 19.28 20.97 -2.24
C LYS A 296 20.07 19.94 -3.05
N CYS A 297 19.40 19.10 -3.81
CA CYS A 297 20.05 18.09 -4.65
C CYS A 297 20.62 18.70 -5.91
N SER A 298 21.77 18.17 -6.36
CA SER A 298 22.37 18.53 -7.63
C SER A 298 21.54 17.95 -8.79
N ASP A 299 21.58 18.62 -9.95
CA ASP A 299 21.02 18.11 -11.22
C ASP A 299 21.96 17.10 -11.90
N GLU A 300 23.18 16.98 -11.42
CA GLU A 300 24.19 16.13 -12.04
C GLU A 300 23.75 14.65 -12.02
N ALA A 301 23.80 14.06 -13.19
CA ALA A 301 23.54 12.65 -13.36
C ALA A 301 24.86 11.87 -13.22
N VAL A 302 24.84 10.83 -12.39
CA VAL A 302 25.97 9.94 -12.19
C VAL A 302 25.97 8.86 -13.28
N SER A 303 27.08 8.70 -13.97
CA SER A 303 27.24 7.61 -14.95
C SER A 303 27.18 6.24 -14.28
N VAL A 304 26.51 5.31 -14.90
CA VAL A 304 26.44 3.90 -14.45
C VAL A 304 27.31 3.14 -15.45
N MET A 305 28.53 2.81 -15.04
CA MET A 305 29.41 1.92 -15.77
C MET A 305 28.97 0.48 -15.60
#